data_62f012ede8295fd0f9e18e2699868ac5
#
_entry.id   62f012ede8295fd0f9e18e2699868ac5
#
_cell.length_a   1.000
_cell.length_b   1.000
_cell.length_c   1.000
_cell.angle_alpha   90.00
_cell.angle_beta   90.00
_cell.angle_gamma   90.00
#
_symmetry.space_group_name_H-M   'P 1'
#
loop_
_entity.id
_entity.type
_entity.pdbx_description
1 polymer ?
#
loop_
_entity_poly.entity_id
_entity_poly.type
_entity_poly.pdbx_seq_one_letter_code
_entity_poly.pdbx_strand_id
1 'polypeptide(L)'
;MQRETARRSNRDRTEATRADLIAAARKLFIEKPYAETGTPEIVAAAGVTRGALYHHFADKQALFAAVVEQEAEAVAAEVDRASPPSLFARDALIAGSDAYLAAMRLPGRTRLLLLDGPAVLGRAGMDDIDNRHGNRSLREGLVAAMREQTMIRLPVDALTALLAAAFDRAALAIEAGGSIEDHRAVLVALIDGLSPAAPRRA
;
A
#
# COMPACT_ATOMS: atom_id res chain seq x y z
N MET A 1 -3.91 -26.21 32.15
CA MET A 1 -2.81 -26.08 31.16
C MET A 1 -3.10 -26.72 29.80
N GLN A 2 -3.66 -27.94 29.68
CA GLN A 2 -3.90 -28.60 28.37
C GLN A 2 -4.94 -27.91 27.47
N ARG A 3 -5.96 -27.23 27.98
CA ARG A 3 -6.97 -26.49 27.19
C ARG A 3 -6.43 -25.20 26.54
N GLU A 4 -5.46 -24.57 27.11
CA GLU A 4 -4.87 -23.31 26.63
C GLU A 4 -3.88 -23.55 25.49
N THR A 5 -3.12 -24.64 25.55
CA THR A 5 -2.22 -25.11 24.45
C THR A 5 -3.01 -25.57 23.24
N ALA A 6 -4.12 -26.31 23.42
CA ALA A 6 -5.00 -26.74 22.33
C ALA A 6 -5.70 -25.55 21.64
N ARG A 7 -6.09 -24.51 22.41
CA ARG A 7 -6.72 -23.30 21.89
C ARG A 7 -5.76 -22.42 21.09
N ARG A 8 -4.50 -22.28 21.53
CA ARG A 8 -3.41 -21.65 20.77
C ARG A 8 -3.15 -22.38 19.47
N SER A 9 -2.97 -23.70 19.48
CA SER A 9 -2.76 -24.54 18.31
C SER A 9 -3.88 -24.44 17.25
N ASN A 10 -5.14 -24.27 17.68
CA ASN A 10 -6.26 -24.12 16.75
C ASN A 10 -6.30 -22.72 16.11
N ARG A 11 -5.98 -21.68 16.87
CA ARG A 11 -5.86 -20.33 16.39
C ARG A 11 -4.70 -20.19 15.39
N ASP A 12 -3.54 -20.77 15.71
CA ASP A 12 -2.36 -20.74 14.86
C ASP A 12 -2.63 -21.43 13.51
N ARG A 13 -3.37 -22.55 13.50
CA ARG A 13 -3.79 -23.24 12.27
C ARG A 13 -4.77 -22.40 11.45
N THR A 14 -5.70 -21.72 12.11
CA THR A 14 -6.68 -20.86 11.47
C THR A 14 -5.97 -19.68 10.78
N GLU A 15 -5.03 -19.04 11.48
CA GLU A 15 -4.23 -17.95 10.94
C GLU A 15 -3.33 -18.40 9.79
N ALA A 16 -2.69 -19.56 9.90
CA ALA A 16 -1.89 -20.15 8.82
C ALA A 16 -2.73 -20.43 7.56
N THR A 17 -3.90 -21.07 7.72
CA THR A 17 -4.81 -21.32 6.59
C THR A 17 -5.26 -20.02 5.92
N ARG A 18 -5.54 -18.98 6.70
CA ARG A 18 -5.90 -17.67 6.16
C ARG A 18 -4.74 -17.07 5.35
N ALA A 19 -3.52 -17.15 5.86
CA ALA A 19 -2.33 -16.66 5.18
C ALA A 19 -2.06 -17.43 3.87
N ASP A 20 -2.20 -18.76 3.88
CA ASP A 20 -2.04 -19.61 2.70
C ASP A 20 -3.05 -19.26 1.59
N LEU A 21 -4.31 -18.99 1.97
CA LEU A 21 -5.35 -18.54 1.05
C LEU A 21 -5.00 -17.19 0.42
N ILE A 22 -4.53 -16.22 1.21
CA ILE A 22 -4.14 -14.90 0.69
C ILE A 22 -2.94 -15.04 -0.24
N ALA A 23 -1.92 -15.81 0.14
CA ALA A 23 -0.72 -16.00 -0.69
C ALA A 23 -1.04 -16.68 -2.03
N ALA A 24 -1.87 -17.73 -2.01
CA ALA A 24 -2.32 -18.41 -3.22
C ALA A 24 -3.17 -17.49 -4.12
N ALA A 25 -4.11 -16.75 -3.52
CA ALA A 25 -4.95 -15.79 -4.23
C ALA A 25 -4.12 -14.67 -4.86
N ARG A 26 -3.16 -14.10 -4.12
CA ARG A 26 -2.21 -13.09 -4.64
C ARG A 26 -1.51 -13.57 -5.90
N LYS A 27 -0.93 -14.77 -5.86
CA LYS A 27 -0.23 -15.35 -7.01
C LYS A 27 -1.14 -15.43 -8.23
N LEU A 28 -2.35 -15.95 -8.06
CA LEU A 28 -3.30 -16.11 -9.15
C LEU A 28 -3.80 -14.75 -9.69
N PHE A 29 -4.06 -13.77 -8.82
CA PHE A 29 -4.47 -12.42 -9.25
C PHE A 29 -3.37 -11.66 -9.97
N ILE A 30 -2.09 -12.00 -9.76
CA ILE A 30 -0.98 -11.46 -10.55
C ILE A 30 -0.92 -12.12 -11.92
N GLU A 31 -1.17 -13.42 -12.02
CA GLU A 31 -1.08 -14.19 -13.26
C GLU A 31 -2.24 -13.86 -14.22
N LYS A 32 -3.43 -13.58 -13.68
CA LYS A 32 -4.65 -13.31 -14.46
C LYS A 32 -5.60 -12.33 -13.77
N PRO A 33 -6.51 -11.68 -14.54
CA PRO A 33 -7.47 -10.73 -14.00
C PRO A 33 -8.35 -11.34 -12.90
N TYR A 34 -8.84 -10.50 -11.98
CA TYR A 34 -9.77 -10.89 -10.93
C TYR A 34 -10.98 -11.68 -11.47
N ALA A 35 -11.57 -11.21 -12.60
CA ALA A 35 -12.75 -11.86 -13.18
C ALA A 35 -12.50 -13.31 -13.61
N GLU A 36 -11.29 -13.62 -14.10
CA GLU A 36 -10.90 -14.93 -14.62
C GLU A 36 -10.39 -15.88 -13.53
N THR A 37 -10.12 -15.38 -12.33
CA THR A 37 -9.64 -16.18 -11.21
C THR A 37 -10.82 -16.79 -10.45
N GLY A 38 -10.94 -18.12 -10.46
CA GLY A 38 -12.00 -18.86 -9.76
C GLY A 38 -11.62 -19.29 -8.35
N THR A 39 -12.60 -19.34 -7.42
CA THR A 39 -12.35 -19.88 -6.07
C THR A 39 -11.88 -21.34 -6.06
N PRO A 40 -12.28 -22.23 -7.00
CA PRO A 40 -11.74 -23.59 -7.07
C PRO A 40 -10.22 -23.64 -7.29
N GLU A 41 -9.69 -22.73 -8.13
CA GLU A 41 -8.25 -22.64 -8.39
C GLU A 41 -7.49 -22.14 -7.15
N ILE A 42 -8.06 -21.15 -6.45
CA ILE A 42 -7.46 -20.58 -5.25
C ILE A 42 -7.34 -21.66 -4.17
N VAL A 43 -8.41 -22.42 -3.90
CA VAL A 43 -8.36 -23.47 -2.86
C VAL A 43 -7.42 -24.60 -3.24
N ALA A 44 -7.34 -24.97 -4.53
CA ALA A 44 -6.38 -25.95 -5.03
C ALA A 44 -4.93 -25.46 -4.84
N ALA A 45 -4.64 -24.20 -5.20
CA ALA A 45 -3.33 -23.59 -5.04
C ALA A 45 -2.91 -23.44 -3.56
N ALA A 46 -3.87 -23.17 -2.67
CA ALA A 46 -3.64 -23.05 -1.23
C ALA A 46 -3.58 -24.43 -0.51
N GLY A 47 -3.92 -25.53 -1.20
CA GLY A 47 -3.97 -26.87 -0.59
C GLY A 47 -5.06 -27.03 0.48
N VAL A 48 -6.16 -26.25 0.38
CA VAL A 48 -7.26 -26.25 1.36
C VAL A 48 -8.60 -26.63 0.72
N THR A 49 -9.62 -26.87 1.55
CA THR A 49 -10.96 -27.15 1.06
C THR A 49 -11.74 -25.87 0.76
N ARG A 50 -12.76 -25.96 -0.11
CA ARG A 50 -13.71 -24.86 -0.36
C ARG A 50 -14.41 -24.40 0.91
N GLY A 51 -14.73 -25.33 1.83
CA GLY A 51 -15.31 -24.99 3.14
C GLY A 51 -14.37 -24.15 4.01
N ALA A 52 -13.07 -24.44 3.96
CA ALA A 52 -12.07 -23.65 4.67
C ALA A 52 -12.00 -22.20 4.12
N LEU A 53 -12.08 -22.01 2.79
CA LEU A 53 -12.11 -20.66 2.20
C LEU A 53 -13.30 -19.86 2.74
N TYR A 54 -14.52 -20.42 2.66
CA TYR A 54 -15.74 -19.72 3.12
C TYR A 54 -15.86 -19.59 4.63
N HIS A 55 -15.07 -20.34 5.39
CA HIS A 55 -14.91 -20.09 6.82
C HIS A 55 -14.11 -18.82 7.11
N HIS A 56 -13.13 -18.48 6.27
CA HIS A 56 -12.26 -17.32 6.44
C HIS A 56 -12.74 -16.06 5.70
N PHE A 57 -13.39 -16.23 4.54
CA PHE A 57 -13.80 -15.15 3.66
C PHE A 57 -15.23 -15.37 3.18
N ALA A 58 -16.08 -14.36 3.33
CA ALA A 58 -17.49 -14.45 2.93
C ALA A 58 -17.64 -14.79 1.44
N ASP A 59 -16.75 -14.26 0.61
CA ASP A 59 -16.74 -14.44 -0.84
C ASP A 59 -15.33 -14.19 -1.43
N LYS A 60 -15.22 -14.26 -2.76
CA LYS A 60 -13.99 -13.98 -3.50
C LYS A 60 -13.55 -12.51 -3.36
N GLN A 61 -14.51 -11.58 -3.25
CA GLN A 61 -14.22 -10.16 -3.10
C GLN A 61 -13.59 -9.86 -1.72
N ALA A 62 -14.08 -10.49 -0.66
CA ALA A 62 -13.49 -10.38 0.67
C ALA A 62 -12.06 -10.94 0.73
N LEU A 63 -11.78 -12.05 0.02
CA LEU A 63 -10.43 -12.58 -0.11
C LEU A 63 -9.54 -11.62 -0.93
N PHE A 64 -10.06 -11.07 -2.02
CA PHE A 64 -9.34 -10.08 -2.83
C PHE A 64 -9.02 -8.81 -2.01
N ALA A 65 -9.98 -8.31 -1.23
CA ALA A 65 -9.76 -7.18 -0.32
C ALA A 65 -8.63 -7.46 0.68
N ALA A 66 -8.54 -8.69 1.21
CA ALA A 66 -7.46 -9.08 2.11
C ALA A 66 -6.09 -9.15 1.41
N VAL A 67 -6.05 -9.52 0.12
CA VAL A 67 -4.81 -9.46 -0.69
C VAL A 67 -4.39 -8.01 -0.91
N VAL A 68 -5.31 -7.12 -1.31
CA VAL A 68 -5.05 -5.69 -1.51
C VAL A 68 -4.60 -5.03 -0.21
N GLU A 69 -5.26 -5.32 0.91
CA GLU A 69 -4.89 -4.84 2.25
C GLU A 69 -3.45 -5.24 2.62
N GLN A 70 -3.07 -6.51 2.39
CA GLN A 70 -1.73 -6.98 2.69
C GLN A 70 -0.66 -6.31 1.80
N GLU A 71 -0.96 -6.06 0.52
CA GLU A 71 -0.04 -5.33 -0.36
C GLU A 71 0.13 -3.87 0.07
N ALA A 72 -0.98 -3.19 0.43
CA ALA A 72 -0.94 -1.81 0.91
C ALA A 72 -0.17 -1.69 2.24
N GLU A 73 -0.39 -2.63 3.17
CA GLU A 73 0.37 -2.72 4.43
C GLU A 73 1.87 -2.92 4.18
N ALA A 74 2.23 -3.81 3.24
CA ALA A 74 3.62 -4.06 2.88
C ALA A 74 4.30 -2.82 2.30
N VAL A 75 3.62 -2.07 1.40
CA VAL A 75 4.12 -0.81 0.85
C VAL A 75 4.32 0.21 1.97
N ALA A 76 3.33 0.41 2.84
CA ALA A 76 3.44 1.34 3.97
C ALA A 76 4.59 0.98 4.91
N ALA A 77 4.78 -0.31 5.20
CA ALA A 77 5.90 -0.77 6.04
C ALA A 77 7.28 -0.52 5.39
N GLU A 78 7.40 -0.62 4.07
CA GLU A 78 8.62 -0.26 3.35
C GLU A 78 8.90 1.24 3.42
N VAL A 79 7.86 2.08 3.24
CA VAL A 79 7.92 3.53 3.38
C VAL A 79 8.31 3.94 4.81
N ASP A 80 7.61 3.42 5.82
CA ASP A 80 7.86 3.73 7.23
C ASP A 80 9.30 3.36 7.64
N ARG A 81 9.82 2.25 7.13
CA ARG A 81 11.20 1.81 7.40
C ARG A 81 12.24 2.72 6.76
N ALA A 82 11.97 3.24 5.56
CA ALA A 82 12.85 4.16 4.84
C ALA A 82 12.83 5.58 5.41
N SER A 83 11.77 5.96 6.12
CA SER A 83 11.56 7.31 6.67
C SER A 83 11.49 7.31 8.22
N PRO A 84 12.54 6.84 8.92
CA PRO A 84 12.53 6.78 10.38
C PRO A 84 12.47 8.17 11.01
N PRO A 85 11.91 8.31 12.24
CA PRO A 85 11.80 9.60 12.94
C PRO A 85 13.11 10.33 13.22
N SER A 86 14.25 9.70 12.98
CA SER A 86 15.58 10.30 13.11
C SER A 86 15.97 11.19 11.95
N LEU A 87 15.29 11.10 10.83
CA LEU A 87 15.49 11.99 9.67
C LEU A 87 14.74 13.31 9.86
N PHE A 88 15.28 14.39 9.30
CA PHE A 88 14.50 15.61 9.12
C PHE A 88 13.28 15.32 8.22
N ALA A 89 12.15 15.95 8.51
CA ALA A 89 10.88 15.62 7.85
C ALA A 89 10.93 15.70 6.31
N ARG A 90 11.65 16.68 5.75
CA ARG A 90 11.86 16.76 4.29
C ARG A 90 12.59 15.54 3.75
N ASP A 91 13.68 15.15 4.38
CA ASP A 91 14.50 14.01 3.92
C ASP A 91 13.74 12.69 4.13
N ALA A 92 12.94 12.59 5.18
CA ALA A 92 12.02 11.47 5.41
C ALA A 92 10.96 11.36 4.30
N LEU A 93 10.37 12.50 3.87
CA LEU A 93 9.41 12.52 2.75
C LEU A 93 10.06 12.05 1.44
N ILE A 94 11.29 12.48 1.14
CA ILE A 94 12.00 12.05 -0.06
C ILE A 94 12.36 10.56 0.02
N ALA A 95 12.90 10.11 1.15
CA ALA A 95 13.23 8.70 1.35
C ALA A 95 11.98 7.79 1.28
N GLY A 96 10.86 8.23 1.86
CA GLY A 96 9.57 7.56 1.76
C GLY A 96 9.05 7.50 0.32
N SER A 97 9.22 8.58 -0.44
CA SER A 97 8.88 8.65 -1.87
C SER A 97 9.68 7.64 -2.69
N ASP A 98 11.00 7.57 -2.47
CA ASP A 98 11.88 6.61 -3.13
C ASP A 98 11.48 5.16 -2.78
N ALA A 99 11.19 4.90 -1.51
CA ALA A 99 10.73 3.58 -1.04
C ALA A 99 9.39 3.19 -1.65
N TYR A 100 8.43 4.12 -1.75
CA TYR A 100 7.15 3.89 -2.42
C TYR A 100 7.35 3.47 -3.88
N LEU A 101 8.11 4.24 -4.67
CA LEU A 101 8.37 3.91 -6.07
C LEU A 101 9.09 2.56 -6.22
N ALA A 102 10.03 2.24 -5.33
CA ALA A 102 10.71 0.95 -5.31
C ALA A 102 9.75 -0.20 -4.97
N ALA A 103 8.92 -0.03 -3.92
CA ALA A 103 7.95 -1.01 -3.47
C ALA A 103 6.92 -1.34 -4.56
N MET A 104 6.43 -0.32 -5.28
CA MET A 104 5.44 -0.49 -6.36
C MET A 104 5.95 -1.27 -7.57
N ARG A 105 7.27 -1.41 -7.72
CA ARG A 105 7.87 -2.22 -8.80
C ARG A 105 7.82 -3.74 -8.57
N LEU A 106 7.39 -4.17 -7.39
CA LEU A 106 7.18 -5.61 -7.17
C LEU A 106 6.12 -6.12 -8.17
N PRO A 107 6.40 -7.24 -8.89
CA PRO A 107 5.52 -7.73 -9.95
C PRO A 107 4.06 -7.83 -9.54
N GLY A 108 3.18 -7.20 -10.30
CA GLY A 108 1.73 -7.19 -10.13
C GLY A 108 1.20 -6.27 -9.04
N ARG A 109 2.04 -5.65 -8.20
CA ARG A 109 1.60 -4.80 -7.08
C ARG A 109 0.88 -3.56 -7.59
N THR A 110 1.45 -2.83 -8.55
CA THR A 110 0.82 -1.64 -9.15
C THR A 110 -0.54 -1.98 -9.74
N ARG A 111 -0.67 -3.10 -10.47
CA ARG A 111 -1.95 -3.52 -11.02
C ARG A 111 -2.95 -3.86 -9.91
N LEU A 112 -2.55 -4.63 -8.89
CA LEU A 112 -3.44 -5.00 -7.78
C LEU A 112 -3.96 -3.78 -7.01
N LEU A 113 -3.06 -2.83 -6.68
CA LEU A 113 -3.41 -1.67 -5.86
C LEU A 113 -4.11 -0.57 -6.66
N LEU A 114 -3.62 -0.24 -7.88
CA LEU A 114 -4.02 0.97 -8.59
C LEU A 114 -5.01 0.71 -9.75
N LEU A 115 -5.19 -0.53 -10.18
CA LEU A 115 -6.11 -0.87 -11.28
C LEU A 115 -7.20 -1.84 -10.82
N ASP A 116 -6.85 -3.06 -10.39
CA ASP A 116 -7.81 -4.08 -10.01
C ASP A 116 -8.50 -3.74 -8.68
N GLY A 117 -7.78 -3.16 -7.71
CA GLY A 117 -8.32 -2.73 -6.43
C GLY A 117 -9.53 -1.79 -6.59
N PRO A 118 -9.36 -0.62 -7.22
CA PRO A 118 -10.48 0.30 -7.48
C PRO A 118 -11.61 -0.31 -8.31
N ALA A 119 -11.28 -1.17 -9.28
CA ALA A 119 -12.28 -1.81 -10.14
C ALA A 119 -13.15 -2.83 -9.39
N VAL A 120 -12.59 -3.56 -8.41
CA VAL A 120 -13.26 -4.64 -7.68
C VAL A 120 -13.88 -4.15 -6.37
N LEU A 121 -13.16 -3.34 -5.61
CA LEU A 121 -13.57 -2.86 -4.27
C LEU A 121 -14.32 -1.52 -4.33
N GLY A 122 -14.24 -0.83 -5.45
CA GLY A 122 -14.75 0.52 -5.60
C GLY A 122 -13.90 1.56 -4.86
N ARG A 123 -14.20 2.85 -5.13
CA ARG A 123 -13.42 3.95 -4.57
C ARG A 123 -13.44 3.96 -3.03
N ALA A 124 -14.61 3.82 -2.42
CA ALA A 124 -14.73 3.86 -0.96
C ALA A 124 -13.91 2.75 -0.27
N GLY A 125 -13.93 1.52 -0.83
CA GLY A 125 -13.14 0.41 -0.29
C GLY A 125 -11.63 0.66 -0.38
N MET A 126 -11.17 1.27 -1.48
CA MET A 126 -9.75 1.65 -1.62
C MET A 126 -9.38 2.82 -0.72
N ASP A 127 -10.21 3.87 -0.65
CA ASP A 127 -9.96 5.02 0.23
C ASP A 127 -9.82 4.57 1.70
N ASP A 128 -10.60 3.58 2.14
CA ASP A 128 -10.50 3.00 3.49
C ASP A 128 -9.15 2.28 3.71
N ILE A 129 -8.67 1.52 2.73
CA ILE A 129 -7.38 0.83 2.79
C ILE A 129 -6.23 1.85 2.77
N ASP A 130 -6.26 2.80 1.84
CA ASP A 130 -5.23 3.82 1.69
C ASP A 130 -5.10 4.69 2.94
N ASN A 131 -6.22 5.05 3.57
CA ASN A 131 -6.22 5.84 4.82
C ASN A 131 -5.64 5.07 6.02
N ARG A 132 -5.73 3.74 6.01
CA ARG A 132 -5.09 2.93 7.07
C ARG A 132 -3.59 2.76 6.86
N HIS A 133 -3.11 2.86 5.63
CA HIS A 133 -1.73 2.54 5.24
C HIS A 133 -0.99 3.72 4.59
N GLY A 134 -0.93 3.80 3.28
CA GLY A 134 -0.10 4.75 2.55
C GLY A 134 -0.42 6.21 2.83
N ASN A 135 -1.69 6.60 2.84
CA ASN A 135 -2.11 7.96 3.14
C ASN A 135 -1.79 8.35 4.59
N ARG A 136 -1.85 7.40 5.54
CA ARG A 136 -1.45 7.63 6.93
C ARG A 136 0.03 8.02 7.01
N SER A 137 0.93 7.23 6.44
CA SER A 137 2.37 7.49 6.47
C SER A 137 2.73 8.82 5.80
N LEU A 138 2.15 9.09 4.64
CA LEU A 138 2.35 10.37 3.92
C LEU A 138 1.85 11.56 4.75
N ARG A 139 0.64 11.46 5.32
CA ARG A 139 0.04 12.50 6.15
C ARG A 139 0.89 12.81 7.38
N GLU A 140 1.39 11.80 8.06
CA GLU A 140 2.28 11.95 9.23
C GLU A 140 3.57 12.69 8.84
N GLY A 141 4.20 12.34 7.72
CA GLY A 141 5.37 13.02 7.20
C GLY A 141 5.12 14.49 6.85
N LEU A 142 3.98 14.79 6.20
CA LEU A 142 3.58 16.17 5.88
C LEU A 142 3.32 17.01 7.14
N VAL A 143 2.65 16.44 8.15
CA VAL A 143 2.44 17.11 9.45
C VAL A 143 3.77 17.40 10.14
N ALA A 144 4.72 16.47 10.11
CA ALA A 144 6.06 16.67 10.66
C ALA A 144 6.80 17.81 9.94
N ALA A 145 6.78 17.83 8.59
CA ALA A 145 7.44 18.88 7.79
C ALA A 145 6.84 20.28 8.06
N MET A 146 5.53 20.38 8.21
CA MET A 146 4.88 21.64 8.58
C MET A 146 5.23 22.08 10.01
N ARG A 147 5.37 21.12 10.94
CA ARG A 147 5.77 21.39 12.33
C ARG A 147 7.23 21.85 12.42
N GLU A 148 8.12 21.23 11.66
CA GLU A 148 9.55 21.61 11.56
C GLU A 148 9.77 22.90 10.75
N GLN A 149 8.70 23.47 10.17
CA GLN A 149 8.78 24.66 9.30
C GLN A 149 9.65 24.45 8.04
N THR A 150 9.85 23.23 7.63
CA THR A 150 10.51 22.85 6.37
C THR A 150 9.53 22.86 5.19
N MET A 151 8.21 22.97 5.49
CA MET A 151 7.13 23.07 4.52
C MET A 151 6.14 24.17 4.91
N ILE A 152 5.58 24.87 3.91
CA ILE A 152 4.51 25.84 4.12
C ILE A 152 3.27 25.16 4.70
N ARG A 153 2.49 25.90 5.51
CA ARG A 153 1.26 25.35 6.08
C ARG A 153 0.15 25.32 5.02
N LEU A 154 -0.35 24.13 4.74
CA LEU A 154 -1.45 23.86 3.82
C LEU A 154 -2.50 22.94 4.49
N PRO A 155 -3.73 22.86 3.95
CA PRO A 155 -4.71 21.88 4.37
C PRO A 155 -4.16 20.46 4.16
N VAL A 156 -3.77 19.78 5.24
CA VAL A 156 -2.97 18.55 5.18
C VAL A 156 -3.71 17.41 4.47
N ASP A 157 -5.02 17.28 4.68
CA ASP A 157 -5.77 16.16 4.08
C ASP A 157 -5.88 16.34 2.55
N ALA A 158 -6.09 17.57 2.07
CA ALA A 158 -6.10 17.87 0.64
C ALA A 158 -4.71 17.67 0.01
N LEU A 159 -3.65 18.09 0.72
CA LEU A 159 -2.28 17.91 0.25
C LEU A 159 -1.90 16.43 0.18
N THR A 160 -2.29 15.64 1.20
CA THR A 160 -2.09 14.18 1.21
C THR A 160 -2.75 13.55 0.00
N ALA A 161 -4.02 13.84 -0.27
CA ALA A 161 -4.76 13.26 -1.39
C ALA A 161 -4.14 13.60 -2.75
N LEU A 162 -3.68 14.85 -2.94
CA LEU A 162 -3.06 15.28 -4.20
C LEU A 162 -1.68 14.66 -4.41
N LEU A 163 -0.86 14.61 -3.37
CA LEU A 163 0.46 13.97 -3.46
C LEU A 163 0.35 12.46 -3.64
N ALA A 164 -0.55 11.78 -2.92
CA ALA A 164 -0.81 10.36 -3.12
C ALA A 164 -1.20 10.07 -4.58
N ALA A 165 -2.12 10.85 -5.16
CA ALA A 165 -2.48 10.71 -6.57
C ALA A 165 -1.30 10.95 -7.53
N ALA A 166 -0.38 11.87 -7.20
CA ALA A 166 0.83 12.08 -7.99
C ALA A 166 1.78 10.87 -7.91
N PHE A 167 1.96 10.27 -6.73
CA PHE A 167 2.74 9.05 -6.54
C PHE A 167 2.14 7.87 -7.30
N ASP A 168 0.82 7.65 -7.20
CA ASP A 168 0.12 6.59 -7.92
C ASP A 168 0.28 6.75 -9.44
N ARG A 169 0.14 7.98 -9.93
CA ARG A 169 0.34 8.27 -11.35
C ARG A 169 1.77 7.99 -11.81
N ALA A 170 2.76 8.33 -10.99
CA ALA A 170 4.17 8.01 -11.27
C ALA A 170 4.40 6.49 -11.30
N ALA A 171 3.88 5.74 -10.32
CA ALA A 171 4.00 4.29 -10.27
C ALA A 171 3.40 3.62 -11.52
N LEU A 172 2.19 4.03 -11.94
CA LEU A 172 1.55 3.55 -13.17
C LEU A 172 2.35 3.88 -14.43
N ALA A 173 2.93 5.08 -14.50
CA ALA A 173 3.75 5.48 -15.64
C ALA A 173 5.06 4.68 -15.72
N ILE A 174 5.70 4.42 -14.58
CA ILE A 174 6.93 3.62 -14.49
C ILE A 174 6.66 2.16 -14.88
N GLU A 175 5.54 1.57 -14.42
CA GLU A 175 5.14 0.22 -14.83
C GLU A 175 4.90 0.12 -16.33
N ALA A 176 4.40 1.19 -16.96
CA ALA A 176 4.21 1.29 -18.41
C ALA A 176 5.53 1.57 -19.19
N GLY A 177 6.70 1.56 -18.52
CA GLY A 177 8.01 1.76 -19.13
C GLY A 177 8.57 3.18 -19.06
N GLY A 178 7.93 4.06 -18.28
CA GLY A 178 8.44 5.42 -18.02
C GLY A 178 9.70 5.41 -17.16
N SER A 179 10.54 6.47 -17.32
CA SER A 179 11.78 6.64 -16.54
C SER A 179 11.47 6.87 -15.07
N ILE A 180 12.04 6.05 -14.20
CA ILE A 180 11.92 6.22 -12.74
C ILE A 180 12.68 7.48 -12.29
N GLU A 181 13.81 7.78 -12.91
CA GLU A 181 14.64 8.94 -12.60
C GLU A 181 13.89 10.24 -12.87
N ASP A 182 13.18 10.34 -14.00
CA ASP A 182 12.40 11.52 -14.35
C ASP A 182 11.22 11.73 -13.41
N HIS A 183 10.46 10.67 -13.13
CA HIS A 183 9.33 10.73 -12.20
C HIS A 183 9.79 11.09 -10.77
N ARG A 184 10.89 10.47 -10.32
CA ARG A 184 11.52 10.81 -9.04
C ARG A 184 11.92 12.28 -8.98
N ALA A 185 12.61 12.79 -10.01
CA ALA A 185 13.03 14.19 -10.07
C ALA A 185 11.85 15.16 -9.95
N VAL A 186 10.73 14.87 -10.64
CA VAL A 186 9.51 15.67 -10.56
C VAL A 186 8.88 15.60 -9.16
N LEU A 187 8.78 14.40 -8.55
CA LEU A 187 8.20 14.25 -7.20
C LEU A 187 9.05 14.99 -6.16
N VAL A 188 10.37 14.91 -6.24
CA VAL A 188 11.28 15.69 -5.37
C VAL A 188 11.08 17.18 -5.56
N ALA A 189 10.98 17.66 -6.81
CA ALA A 189 10.73 19.08 -7.11
C ALA A 189 9.37 19.56 -6.58
N LEU A 190 8.33 18.72 -6.61
CA LEU A 190 7.03 19.03 -6.02
C LEU A 190 7.13 19.18 -4.49
N ILE A 191 7.85 18.28 -3.80
CA ILE A 191 8.07 18.37 -2.35
C ILE A 191 8.88 19.63 -2.03
N ASP A 192 9.96 19.90 -2.76
CA ASP A 192 10.82 21.08 -2.56
C ASP A 192 10.10 22.39 -2.84
N GLY A 193 9.21 22.43 -3.82
CA GLY A 193 8.37 23.58 -4.13
C GLY A 193 7.40 23.97 -3.02
N LEU A 194 7.16 23.08 -2.05
CA LEU A 194 6.37 23.36 -0.85
C LEU A 194 7.20 23.94 0.31
N SER A 195 8.51 24.09 0.14
CA SER A 195 9.37 24.68 1.16
C SER A 195 9.08 26.19 1.31
N PRO A 196 9.22 26.78 2.52
CA PRO A 196 9.08 28.20 2.72
C PRO A 196 10.07 28.97 1.82
N ALA A 197 9.61 30.04 1.18
CA ALA A 197 10.52 30.90 0.42
C ALA A 197 11.63 31.41 1.32
N ALA A 198 12.88 31.34 0.88
CA ALA A 198 14.00 31.95 1.59
C ALA A 198 13.69 33.44 1.80
N PRO A 199 13.95 34.03 2.99
CA PRO A 199 13.75 35.45 3.22
C PRO A 199 14.52 36.21 2.17
N ARG A 200 13.81 37.07 1.39
CA ARG A 200 14.48 37.98 0.45
C ARG A 200 15.44 38.82 1.27
N ARG A 201 16.74 38.66 1.04
CA ARG A 201 17.72 39.63 1.58
C ARG A 201 17.38 41.01 1.00
N ALA A 202 17.00 41.92 1.88
CA ALA A 202 16.79 43.33 1.56
C ALA A 202 18.12 44.04 1.23
#